data_0261a58f27da4ef2547b7e906b8bd289
#
_entry.id   0261a58f27da4ef2547b7e906b8bd289
#
_cell.length_a   1.000
_cell.length_b   1.000
_cell.length_c   1.000
_cell.angle_alpha   90.00
_cell.angle_beta   90.00
_cell.angle_gamma   90.00
#
_symmetry.space_group_name_H-M   'P 1'
#
loop_
_entity.id
_entity.type
_entity.pdbx_description
1 polymer ?
#
loop_
_entity_poly.entity_id
_entity_poly.type
_entity_poly.pdbx_seq_one_letter_code
_entity_poly.pdbx_strand_id
1 'polypeptide(L)'
;AVVIVATVRALKMNGGVAKDNLAEENLDALKAGSANLLRHLDNVAKYGVPAVVAINRFPTDTEAELELLRDLCKEKGIDVVLSEVFAKGGEGGMELAKEVINICENQKSDFHTLYDVNDSIEDKMNTIATEIYGADGVDFTADALKQVRELEKLGLDRLPICVAKTQYSFTDDPKKLGAPKNFRITVREVKVSAGAGFIVALTGSIMTMPGLPKVPAANGMDILSDGTIIGLS
;
A
#
# COMPACT_ATOMS: atom_id res chain seq x y z
N ALA A 1 14.07 7.29 -6.94
CA ALA A 1 13.66 7.23 -5.53
C ALA A 1 12.18 6.87 -5.42
N VAL A 2 11.81 6.21 -4.33
CA VAL A 2 10.41 5.93 -3.95
C VAL A 2 10.12 6.65 -2.64
N VAL A 3 8.98 7.37 -2.58
CA VAL A 3 8.48 7.97 -1.34
C VAL A 3 7.36 7.09 -0.79
N ILE A 4 7.57 6.51 0.40
CA ILE A 4 6.52 5.77 1.11
C ILE A 4 5.86 6.73 2.10
N VAL A 5 4.59 7.01 1.88
CA VAL A 5 3.80 7.85 2.79
C VAL A 5 3.27 7.00 3.94
N ALA A 6 3.65 7.36 5.17
CA ALA A 6 3.17 6.75 6.39
C ALA A 6 2.32 7.73 7.19
N THR A 7 1.32 7.23 7.91
CA THR A 7 0.57 8.00 8.90
C THR A 7 0.54 7.24 10.23
N VAL A 8 0.72 7.94 11.35
CA VAL A 8 0.60 7.35 12.70
C VAL A 8 -0.74 6.63 12.86
N ARG A 9 -1.82 7.25 12.38
CA ARG A 9 -3.19 6.70 12.44
C ARG A 9 -3.32 5.35 11.73
N ALA A 10 -2.82 5.24 10.49
CA ALA A 10 -2.89 3.99 9.73
C ALA A 10 -2.07 2.88 10.39
N LEU A 11 -0.91 3.22 10.94
CA LEU A 11 -0.06 2.25 11.64
C LEU A 11 -0.67 1.82 12.98
N LYS A 12 -1.26 2.73 13.77
CA LYS A 12 -2.03 2.34 14.97
C LYS A 12 -3.20 1.42 14.62
N MET A 13 -3.92 1.69 13.52
CA MET A 13 -4.98 0.80 13.05
C MET A 13 -4.42 -0.59 12.68
N ASN A 14 -3.28 -0.65 11.99
CA ASN A 14 -2.58 -1.90 11.70
C ASN A 14 -2.09 -2.62 12.98
N GLY A 15 -1.90 -1.90 14.07
CA GLY A 15 -1.61 -2.42 15.42
C GLY A 15 -2.85 -2.77 16.25
N GLY A 16 -4.06 -2.70 15.65
CA GLY A 16 -5.29 -3.14 16.27
C GLY A 16 -6.13 -2.06 16.96
N VAL A 17 -5.75 -0.77 16.86
CA VAL A 17 -6.55 0.33 17.41
C VAL A 17 -7.79 0.57 16.56
N ALA A 18 -8.95 0.66 17.20
CA ALA A 18 -10.21 0.97 16.54
C ALA A 18 -10.19 2.40 15.94
N LYS A 19 -10.92 2.60 14.83
CA LYS A 19 -10.93 3.86 14.08
C LYS A 19 -11.25 5.07 14.95
N ASP A 20 -12.16 4.92 15.91
CA ASP A 20 -12.63 6.01 16.77
C ASP A 20 -11.59 6.45 17.82
N ASN A 21 -10.60 5.60 18.12
CA ASN A 21 -9.57 5.84 19.15
C ASN A 21 -8.20 6.22 18.54
N LEU A 22 -8.12 6.45 17.22
CA LEU A 22 -6.85 6.76 16.54
C LEU A 22 -6.24 8.12 16.94
N ALA A 23 -7.01 9.00 17.56
CA ALA A 23 -6.52 10.29 18.06
C ALA A 23 -5.75 10.18 19.38
N GLU A 24 -5.90 9.08 20.13
CA GLU A 24 -5.22 8.85 21.39
C GLU A 24 -3.80 8.30 21.14
N GLU A 25 -2.82 8.76 21.94
CA GLU A 25 -1.45 8.23 21.88
C GLU A 25 -1.44 6.74 22.20
N ASN A 26 -0.76 5.94 21.36
CA ASN A 26 -0.60 4.51 21.61
C ASN A 26 0.69 3.97 20.95
N LEU A 27 1.79 4.07 21.68
CA LEU A 27 3.10 3.66 21.21
C LEU A 27 3.20 2.14 20.96
N ASP A 28 2.56 1.33 21.79
CA ASP A 28 2.59 -0.14 21.65
C ASP A 28 1.88 -0.57 20.36
N ALA A 29 0.70 -0.02 20.11
CA ALA A 29 -0.03 -0.31 18.87
C ALA A 29 0.71 0.25 17.64
N LEU A 30 1.30 1.45 17.76
CA LEU A 30 2.11 2.03 16.70
C LEU A 30 3.30 1.14 16.36
N LYS A 31 4.03 0.65 17.37
CA LYS A 31 5.15 -0.26 17.20
C LYS A 31 4.71 -1.58 16.55
N ALA A 32 3.63 -2.18 17.02
CA ALA A 32 3.08 -3.40 16.43
C ALA A 32 2.66 -3.21 14.98
N GLY A 33 1.96 -2.13 14.67
CA GLY A 33 1.47 -1.83 13.33
C GLY A 33 2.56 -1.39 12.35
N SER A 34 3.69 -0.89 12.84
CA SER A 34 4.85 -0.51 12.02
C SER A 34 5.43 -1.70 11.23
N ALA A 35 5.14 -2.94 11.61
CA ALA A 35 5.46 -4.11 10.81
C ALA A 35 4.89 -4.01 9.38
N ASN A 36 3.75 -3.34 9.18
CA ASN A 36 3.19 -3.07 7.86
C ASN A 36 4.09 -2.14 7.04
N LEU A 37 4.53 -1.01 7.62
CA LEU A 37 5.44 -0.07 6.97
C LEU A 37 6.78 -0.73 6.63
N LEU A 38 7.37 -1.46 7.58
CA LEU A 38 8.65 -2.14 7.37
C LEU A 38 8.56 -3.18 6.25
N ARG A 39 7.44 -3.89 6.11
CA ARG A 39 7.20 -4.79 4.98
C ARG A 39 7.14 -4.04 3.64
N HIS A 40 6.51 -2.87 3.58
CA HIS A 40 6.50 -2.04 2.36
C HIS A 40 7.90 -1.56 2.00
N LEU A 41 8.73 -1.19 2.98
CA LEU A 41 10.13 -0.85 2.75
C LEU A 41 10.93 -2.04 2.19
N ASP A 42 10.77 -3.22 2.78
CA ASP A 42 11.39 -4.45 2.27
C ASP A 42 10.92 -4.76 0.83
N ASN A 43 9.66 -4.48 0.51
CA ASN A 43 9.12 -4.67 -0.85
C ASN A 43 9.76 -3.71 -1.86
N VAL A 44 9.94 -2.43 -1.51
CA VAL A 44 10.60 -1.46 -2.41
C VAL A 44 12.07 -1.83 -2.62
N ALA A 45 12.75 -2.27 -1.57
CA ALA A 45 14.15 -2.72 -1.66
C ALA A 45 14.35 -3.86 -2.66
N LYS A 46 13.34 -4.75 -2.83
CA LYS A 46 13.37 -5.85 -3.82
C LYS A 46 13.38 -5.39 -5.27
N TYR A 47 13.00 -4.15 -5.54
CA TYR A 47 13.09 -3.54 -6.86
C TYR A 47 14.42 -2.80 -7.08
N GLY A 48 15.33 -2.79 -6.11
CA GLY A 48 16.61 -2.11 -6.20
C GLY A 48 16.50 -0.57 -6.25
N VAL A 49 15.42 -0.01 -5.70
CA VAL A 49 15.17 1.44 -5.73
C VAL A 49 15.32 2.03 -4.33
N PRO A 50 16.12 3.11 -4.15
CA PRO A 50 16.20 3.82 -2.89
C PRO A 50 14.85 4.40 -2.46
N ALA A 51 14.56 4.33 -1.16
CA ALA A 51 13.31 4.80 -0.59
C ALA A 51 13.52 5.81 0.55
N VAL A 52 12.55 6.71 0.70
CA VAL A 52 12.40 7.60 1.86
C VAL A 52 10.99 7.46 2.42
N VAL A 53 10.84 7.55 3.73
CA VAL A 53 9.53 7.58 4.39
C VAL A 53 9.12 9.03 4.63
N ALA A 54 7.94 9.40 4.13
CA ALA A 54 7.30 10.67 4.44
C ALA A 54 6.21 10.42 5.50
N ILE A 55 6.41 10.90 6.72
CA ILE A 55 5.36 10.87 7.73
C ILE A 55 4.39 12.03 7.43
N ASN A 56 3.20 11.70 6.92
CA ASN A 56 2.13 12.67 6.73
C ASN A 56 1.49 12.95 8.10
N ARG A 57 1.88 14.10 8.70
CA ARG A 57 1.51 14.48 10.07
C ARG A 57 0.06 14.90 10.16
N PHE A 58 -0.63 14.38 11.16
CA PHE A 58 -1.94 14.85 11.59
C PHE A 58 -1.82 15.67 12.89
N PRO A 59 -2.75 16.60 13.15
CA PRO A 59 -2.71 17.43 14.37
C PRO A 59 -2.75 16.63 15.68
N THR A 60 -3.26 15.41 15.66
CA THR A 60 -3.37 14.51 16.80
C THR A 60 -2.13 13.65 17.02
N ASP A 61 -1.17 13.66 16.11
CA ASP A 61 0.05 12.86 16.24
C ASP A 61 0.96 13.47 17.30
N THR A 62 1.42 12.68 18.28
CA THR A 62 2.31 13.14 19.35
C THR A 62 3.77 13.08 18.91
N GLU A 63 4.63 13.91 19.55
CA GLU A 63 6.06 13.86 19.25
C GLU A 63 6.67 12.49 19.58
N ALA A 64 6.19 11.83 20.64
CA ALA A 64 6.64 10.48 21.00
C ALA A 64 6.33 9.45 19.90
N GLU A 65 5.14 9.53 19.29
CA GLU A 65 4.76 8.68 18.15
C GLU A 65 5.62 8.95 16.90
N LEU A 66 5.88 10.23 16.62
CA LEU A 66 6.73 10.61 15.48
C LEU A 66 8.18 10.16 15.69
N GLU A 67 8.72 10.28 16.91
CA GLU A 67 10.07 9.85 17.24
C GLU A 67 10.21 8.33 17.15
N LEU A 68 9.24 7.58 17.69
CA LEU A 68 9.23 6.12 17.57
C LEU A 68 9.29 5.66 16.09
N LEU A 69 8.54 6.31 15.19
CA LEU A 69 8.59 5.97 13.77
C LEU A 69 9.94 6.29 13.13
N ARG A 70 10.54 7.42 13.48
CA ARG A 70 11.89 7.77 13.02
C ARG A 70 12.91 6.72 13.43
N ASP A 71 12.86 6.31 14.70
CA ASP A 71 13.80 5.31 15.23
C ASP A 71 13.64 3.96 14.54
N LEU A 72 12.42 3.47 14.37
CA LEU A 72 12.14 2.21 13.68
C LEU A 72 12.63 2.20 12.22
N CYS A 73 12.47 3.30 11.50
CA CYS A 73 12.97 3.42 10.14
C CYS A 73 14.51 3.55 10.11
N LYS A 74 15.08 4.28 11.06
CA LYS A 74 16.54 4.43 11.19
C LYS A 74 17.23 3.10 11.48
N GLU A 75 16.64 2.21 12.26
CA GLU A 75 17.12 0.84 12.47
C GLU A 75 17.22 0.05 11.16
N LYS A 76 16.40 0.39 10.17
CA LYS A 76 16.42 -0.16 8.81
C LYS A 76 17.35 0.59 7.85
N GLY A 77 18.00 1.67 8.31
CA GLY A 77 18.84 2.52 7.47
C GLY A 77 18.04 3.37 6.47
N ILE A 78 16.78 3.65 6.76
CA ILE A 78 15.88 4.43 5.88
C ILE A 78 15.68 5.84 6.46
N ASP A 79 15.85 6.84 5.61
CA ASP A 79 15.60 8.23 5.95
C ASP A 79 14.10 8.52 6.09
N VAL A 80 13.78 9.37 7.08
CA VAL A 80 12.41 9.73 7.41
C VAL A 80 12.27 11.24 7.43
N VAL A 81 11.31 11.76 6.69
CA VAL A 81 11.00 13.19 6.66
C VAL A 81 9.57 13.43 7.07
N LEU A 82 9.35 14.48 7.84
CA LEU A 82 8.02 14.94 8.22
C LEU A 82 7.40 15.72 7.06
N SER A 83 6.17 15.37 6.68
CA SER A 83 5.38 16.10 5.69
C SER A 83 4.23 16.81 6.40
N GLU A 84 4.20 18.13 6.32
CA GLU A 84 3.16 19.01 6.88
C GLU A 84 2.43 19.79 5.78
N VAL A 85 2.38 19.24 4.57
CA VAL A 85 1.81 19.89 3.38
C VAL A 85 0.35 20.30 3.60
N PHE A 86 -0.42 19.51 4.35
CA PHE A 86 -1.80 19.83 4.66
C PHE A 86 -1.92 21.13 5.48
N ALA A 87 -1.05 21.33 6.48
CA ALA A 87 -1.10 22.48 7.38
C ALA A 87 -0.38 23.71 6.83
N LYS A 88 0.72 23.52 6.06
CA LYS A 88 1.66 24.57 5.67
C LYS A 88 1.78 24.77 4.16
N GLY A 89 0.97 24.04 3.36
CA GLY A 89 1.12 24.08 1.90
C GLY A 89 2.50 23.62 1.43
N GLY A 90 3.02 24.21 0.37
CA GLY A 90 4.32 23.84 -0.21
C GLY A 90 5.52 23.92 0.75
N GLU A 91 5.49 24.85 1.70
CA GLU A 91 6.55 24.97 2.72
C GLU A 91 6.66 23.70 3.58
N GLY A 92 5.51 23.06 3.90
CA GLY A 92 5.47 21.82 4.67
C GLY A 92 6.05 20.60 3.94
N GLY A 93 6.35 20.71 2.65
CA GLY A 93 6.95 19.65 1.82
C GLY A 93 8.41 19.89 1.44
N MET A 94 8.99 21.04 1.79
CA MET A 94 10.34 21.41 1.31
C MET A 94 11.43 20.45 1.74
N GLU A 95 11.40 19.97 2.97
CA GLU A 95 12.42 19.03 3.47
C GLU A 95 12.31 17.67 2.76
N LEU A 96 11.09 17.21 2.48
CA LEU A 96 10.88 16.00 1.68
C LEU A 96 11.41 16.18 0.25
N ALA A 97 11.18 17.33 -0.37
CA ALA A 97 11.69 17.62 -1.70
C ALA A 97 13.23 17.61 -1.74
N LYS A 98 13.88 18.22 -0.76
CA LYS A 98 15.35 18.22 -0.63
C LYS A 98 15.89 16.79 -0.47
N GLU A 99 15.23 15.97 0.36
CA GLU A 99 15.68 14.60 0.58
C GLU A 99 15.50 13.74 -0.68
N VAL A 100 14.41 13.89 -1.42
CA VAL A 100 14.22 13.22 -2.70
C VAL A 100 15.31 13.61 -3.71
N ILE A 101 15.67 14.88 -3.78
CA ILE A 101 16.78 15.37 -4.64
C ILE A 101 18.09 14.72 -4.19
N ASN A 102 18.39 14.76 -2.89
CA ASN A 102 19.60 14.16 -2.32
C ASN A 102 19.73 12.67 -2.69
N ILE A 103 18.65 11.90 -2.53
CA ILE A 103 18.62 10.48 -2.91
C ILE A 103 18.87 10.30 -4.42
N CYS A 104 18.19 11.09 -5.27
CA CYS A 104 18.32 10.99 -6.71
C CYS A 104 19.72 11.33 -7.22
N GLU A 105 20.42 12.26 -6.55
CA GLU A 105 21.77 12.69 -6.94
C GLU A 105 22.88 11.81 -6.37
N ASN A 106 22.70 11.25 -5.17
CA ASN A 106 23.77 10.60 -4.42
C ASN A 106 23.62 9.09 -4.23
N GLN A 107 22.44 8.51 -4.50
CA GLN A 107 22.21 7.06 -4.37
C GLN A 107 21.99 6.42 -5.73
N LYS A 108 22.57 5.23 -5.92
CA LYS A 108 22.35 4.45 -7.15
C LYS A 108 21.03 3.68 -7.06
N SER A 109 20.27 3.73 -8.15
CA SER A 109 19.16 2.81 -8.39
C SER A 109 19.67 1.63 -9.23
N ASP A 110 19.36 0.41 -8.79
CA ASP A 110 19.56 -0.84 -9.52
C ASP A 110 18.18 -1.47 -9.81
N PHE A 111 17.32 -0.67 -10.45
CA PHE A 111 15.94 -1.08 -10.69
C PHE A 111 15.87 -2.34 -11.56
N HIS A 112 15.13 -3.32 -11.07
CA HIS A 112 14.81 -4.56 -11.80
C HIS A 112 13.38 -5.01 -11.45
N THR A 113 12.81 -5.84 -12.34
CA THR A 113 11.51 -6.45 -12.13
C THR A 113 11.62 -7.69 -11.26
N LEU A 114 10.53 -8.05 -10.56
CA LEU A 114 10.51 -9.22 -9.67
C LEU A 114 10.44 -10.55 -10.42
N TYR A 115 9.94 -10.55 -11.64
CA TYR A 115 9.77 -11.74 -12.47
C TYR A 115 10.00 -11.39 -13.94
N ASP A 116 10.28 -12.41 -14.76
CA ASP A 116 10.29 -12.29 -16.22
C ASP A 116 8.85 -12.29 -16.76
N VAL A 117 8.54 -11.39 -17.68
CA VAL A 117 7.23 -11.38 -18.34
C VAL A 117 6.95 -12.66 -19.15
N ASN A 118 7.98 -13.43 -19.47
CA ASN A 118 7.87 -14.72 -20.16
C ASN A 118 7.55 -15.89 -19.22
N ASP A 119 7.57 -15.68 -17.89
CA ASP A 119 7.13 -16.70 -16.94
C ASP A 119 5.64 -16.99 -17.13
N SER A 120 5.18 -18.15 -16.68
CA SER A 120 3.74 -18.49 -16.69
C SER A 120 2.93 -17.51 -15.84
N ILE A 121 1.64 -17.37 -16.10
CA ILE A 121 0.75 -16.52 -15.28
C ILE A 121 0.76 -17.00 -13.83
N GLU A 122 0.75 -18.32 -13.60
CA GLU A 122 0.81 -18.91 -12.27
C GLU A 122 2.13 -18.58 -11.55
N ASP A 123 3.27 -18.68 -12.24
CA ASP A 123 4.58 -18.36 -11.65
C ASP A 123 4.71 -16.88 -11.30
N LYS A 124 4.28 -15.99 -12.21
CA LYS A 124 4.22 -14.54 -11.92
C LYS A 124 3.37 -14.24 -10.70
N MET A 125 2.18 -14.84 -10.61
CA MET A 125 1.30 -14.67 -9.45
C MET A 125 1.93 -15.22 -8.17
N ASN A 126 2.58 -16.38 -8.24
CA ASN A 126 3.26 -16.97 -7.09
C ASN A 126 4.42 -16.08 -6.61
N THR A 127 5.22 -15.55 -7.53
CA THR A 127 6.30 -14.59 -7.20
C THR A 127 5.75 -13.34 -6.50
N ILE A 128 4.68 -12.74 -7.03
CA ILE A 128 4.04 -11.58 -6.38
C ILE A 128 3.52 -11.96 -4.98
N ALA A 129 2.86 -13.11 -4.85
CA ALA A 129 2.28 -13.55 -3.59
C ALA A 129 3.34 -13.79 -2.51
N THR A 130 4.43 -14.46 -2.86
CA THR A 130 5.50 -14.81 -1.92
C THR A 130 6.40 -13.61 -1.64
N GLU A 131 6.87 -12.93 -2.67
CA GLU A 131 7.86 -11.85 -2.52
C GLU A 131 7.25 -10.56 -1.96
N ILE A 132 6.10 -10.13 -2.47
CA ILE A 132 5.48 -8.85 -2.08
C ILE A 132 4.57 -9.03 -0.87
N TYR A 133 3.65 -9.99 -0.92
CA TYR A 133 2.66 -10.15 0.14
C TYR A 133 3.14 -11.02 1.30
N GLY A 134 4.19 -11.84 1.10
CA GLY A 134 4.71 -12.75 2.12
C GLY A 134 3.80 -13.94 2.38
N ALA A 135 3.02 -14.31 1.38
CA ALA A 135 2.21 -15.52 1.39
C ALA A 135 3.08 -16.78 1.24
N ASP A 136 2.54 -17.92 1.66
CA ASP A 136 3.18 -19.23 1.42
C ASP A 136 2.96 -19.74 -0.01
N GLY A 137 2.22 -18.98 -0.82
CA GLY A 137 1.93 -19.26 -2.22
C GLY A 137 0.55 -18.76 -2.64
N VAL A 138 0.13 -19.15 -3.84
CA VAL A 138 -1.14 -18.78 -4.44
C VAL A 138 -1.98 -20.02 -4.77
N ASP A 139 -3.29 -19.90 -4.59
CA ASP A 139 -4.27 -20.88 -5.01
C ASP A 139 -5.15 -20.26 -6.10
N PHE A 140 -5.52 -21.04 -7.10
CA PHE A 140 -6.43 -20.62 -8.16
C PHE A 140 -7.71 -21.43 -8.10
N THR A 141 -8.86 -20.78 -8.24
CA THR A 141 -10.12 -21.47 -8.44
C THR A 141 -10.13 -22.17 -9.81
N ALA A 142 -11.02 -23.14 -9.99
CA ALA A 142 -11.16 -23.83 -11.26
C ALA A 142 -11.51 -22.87 -12.42
N ASP A 143 -12.31 -21.85 -12.16
CA ASP A 143 -12.67 -20.81 -13.13
C ASP A 143 -11.47 -19.93 -13.48
N ALA A 144 -10.68 -19.53 -12.49
CA ALA A 144 -9.46 -18.77 -12.73
C ALA A 144 -8.45 -19.55 -13.58
N LEU A 145 -8.25 -20.84 -13.29
CA LEU A 145 -7.38 -21.70 -14.13
C LEU A 145 -7.90 -21.87 -15.57
N LYS A 146 -9.21 -21.92 -15.75
CA LYS A 146 -9.79 -21.94 -17.10
C LYS A 146 -9.47 -20.66 -17.86
N GLN A 147 -9.63 -19.50 -17.20
CA GLN A 147 -9.31 -18.19 -17.77
C GLN A 147 -7.82 -18.05 -18.11
N VAL A 148 -6.92 -18.53 -17.23
CA VAL A 148 -5.48 -18.58 -17.49
C VAL A 148 -5.19 -19.32 -18.81
N ARG A 149 -5.73 -20.55 -18.97
CA ARG A 149 -5.54 -21.34 -20.19
C ARG A 149 -6.12 -20.66 -21.45
N GLU A 150 -7.18 -19.88 -21.31
CA GLU A 150 -7.74 -19.09 -22.42
C GLU A 150 -6.79 -17.95 -22.81
N LEU A 151 -6.20 -17.25 -21.86
CA LEU A 151 -5.22 -16.20 -22.13
C LEU A 151 -3.94 -16.75 -22.75
N GLU A 152 -3.45 -17.90 -22.32
CA GLU A 152 -2.31 -18.61 -22.93
C GLU A 152 -2.58 -18.96 -24.39
N LYS A 153 -3.75 -19.51 -24.70
CA LYS A 153 -4.14 -19.84 -26.08
C LYS A 153 -4.21 -18.60 -26.98
N LEU A 154 -4.51 -17.44 -26.42
CA LEU A 154 -4.54 -16.16 -27.13
C LEU A 154 -3.16 -15.50 -27.24
N GLY A 155 -2.11 -16.08 -26.64
CA GLY A 155 -0.76 -15.51 -26.61
C GLY A 155 -0.67 -14.25 -25.74
N LEU A 156 -1.54 -14.11 -24.73
CA LEU A 156 -1.60 -12.97 -23.82
C LEU A 156 -0.92 -13.26 -22.46
N ASP A 157 -0.32 -14.43 -22.31
CA ASP A 157 0.38 -14.89 -21.12
C ASP A 157 1.63 -14.07 -20.78
N ARG A 158 2.20 -13.35 -21.76
CA ARG A 158 3.39 -12.49 -21.58
C ARG A 158 3.10 -11.09 -21.03
N LEU A 159 1.85 -10.79 -20.73
CA LEU A 159 1.49 -9.51 -20.11
C LEU A 159 1.83 -9.52 -18.60
N PRO A 160 2.20 -8.34 -18.02
CA PRO A 160 2.42 -8.23 -16.58
C PRO A 160 1.11 -8.40 -15.80
N ILE A 161 1.24 -8.76 -14.52
CA ILE A 161 0.11 -8.99 -13.63
C ILE A 161 -0.17 -7.76 -12.76
N CYS A 162 -1.44 -7.37 -12.71
CA CYS A 162 -1.99 -6.43 -11.74
C CYS A 162 -2.90 -7.19 -10.77
N VAL A 163 -2.55 -7.22 -9.50
CA VAL A 163 -3.33 -7.92 -8.47
C VAL A 163 -4.36 -6.98 -7.85
N ALA A 164 -5.64 -7.29 -8.03
CA ALA A 164 -6.74 -6.62 -7.36
C ALA A 164 -7.09 -7.39 -6.07
N LYS A 165 -6.76 -6.79 -4.92
CA LYS A 165 -7.02 -7.35 -3.58
C LYS A 165 -7.40 -6.22 -2.60
N THR A 166 -7.81 -6.59 -1.38
CA THR A 166 -8.08 -5.61 -0.35
C THR A 166 -6.87 -4.71 -0.07
N GLN A 167 -7.11 -3.44 0.14
CA GLN A 167 -6.10 -2.43 0.51
C GLN A 167 -5.73 -2.48 2.01
N TYR A 168 -6.48 -3.19 2.84
CA TYR A 168 -6.31 -3.18 4.30
C TYR A 168 -5.34 -4.23 4.82
N SER A 169 -4.90 -5.17 3.99
CA SER A 169 -4.05 -6.29 4.41
C SER A 169 -3.12 -6.72 3.29
N PHE A 170 -1.99 -7.33 3.64
CA PHE A 170 -1.16 -8.09 2.68
C PHE A 170 -1.84 -9.39 2.23
N THR A 171 -2.78 -9.92 3.03
CA THR A 171 -3.59 -11.09 2.63
C THR A 171 -4.79 -10.67 1.77
N ASP A 172 -5.57 -11.61 1.31
CA ASP A 172 -6.89 -11.39 0.70
C ASP A 172 -8.04 -11.26 1.72
N ASP A 173 -7.73 -11.35 3.02
CA ASP A 173 -8.64 -11.10 4.13
C ASP A 173 -8.38 -9.72 4.76
N PRO A 174 -9.30 -8.74 4.64
CA PRO A 174 -9.11 -7.38 5.15
C PRO A 174 -8.97 -7.28 6.68
N LYS A 175 -9.27 -8.34 7.42
CA LYS A 175 -9.20 -8.38 8.90
C LYS A 175 -7.82 -8.73 9.42
N LYS A 176 -6.93 -9.27 8.59
CA LYS A 176 -5.57 -9.65 8.98
C LYS A 176 -4.64 -8.47 8.79
N LEU A 177 -4.47 -7.64 9.82
CA LEU A 177 -3.71 -6.40 9.81
C LEU A 177 -2.19 -6.60 10.02
N GLY A 178 -1.42 -5.54 9.86
CA GLY A 178 0.03 -5.54 10.06
C GLY A 178 0.81 -6.24 8.95
N ALA A 179 1.65 -7.20 9.31
CA ALA A 179 2.40 -8.06 8.39
C ALA A 179 2.13 -9.54 8.69
N PRO A 180 0.97 -10.08 8.28
CA PRO A 180 0.57 -11.46 8.55
C PRO A 180 1.51 -12.47 7.90
N LYS A 181 1.54 -13.70 8.48
CA LYS A 181 2.31 -14.85 8.01
C LYS A 181 1.41 -16.08 7.93
N ASN A 182 1.91 -17.15 7.31
CA ASN A 182 1.23 -18.44 7.20
C ASN A 182 -0.15 -18.31 6.55
N PHE A 183 -0.19 -17.74 5.35
CA PHE A 183 -1.40 -17.60 4.57
C PHE A 183 -1.10 -17.82 3.08
N ARG A 184 -2.15 -18.12 2.33
CA ARG A 184 -2.12 -18.21 0.86
C ARG A 184 -3.10 -17.21 0.28
N ILE A 185 -2.86 -16.75 -0.93
CA ILE A 185 -3.75 -15.85 -1.66
C ILE A 185 -4.57 -16.66 -2.64
N THR A 186 -5.88 -16.45 -2.69
CA THR A 186 -6.78 -17.14 -3.61
C THR A 186 -7.15 -16.24 -4.78
N VAL A 187 -6.71 -16.62 -5.99
CA VAL A 187 -7.13 -15.99 -7.25
C VAL A 187 -8.43 -16.62 -7.70
N ARG A 188 -9.50 -15.82 -7.76
CA ARG A 188 -10.83 -16.29 -8.15
C ARG A 188 -11.20 -15.99 -9.61
N GLU A 189 -10.57 -15.01 -10.21
CA GLU A 189 -10.83 -14.56 -11.57
C GLU A 189 -9.57 -13.95 -12.17
N VAL A 190 -9.32 -14.20 -13.45
CA VAL A 190 -8.22 -13.64 -14.21
C VAL A 190 -8.78 -13.06 -15.51
N LYS A 191 -8.51 -11.80 -15.80
CA LYS A 191 -8.96 -11.16 -17.04
C LYS A 191 -7.90 -10.22 -17.61
N VAL A 192 -7.91 -10.04 -18.92
CA VAL A 192 -7.03 -9.08 -19.57
C VAL A 192 -7.64 -7.68 -19.59
N SER A 193 -6.84 -6.69 -19.28
CA SER A 193 -7.11 -5.28 -19.54
C SER A 193 -6.38 -4.89 -20.83
N ALA A 194 -6.97 -5.24 -21.98
CA ALA A 194 -6.31 -5.19 -23.27
C ALA A 194 -5.80 -3.78 -23.63
N GLY A 195 -6.60 -2.74 -23.35
CA GLY A 195 -6.21 -1.36 -23.64
C GLY A 195 -5.04 -0.85 -22.78
N ALA A 196 -4.84 -1.43 -21.60
CA ALA A 196 -3.77 -1.07 -20.70
C ALA A 196 -2.56 -2.04 -20.76
N GLY A 197 -2.72 -3.19 -21.39
CA GLY A 197 -1.62 -4.13 -21.63
C GLY A 197 -1.19 -4.91 -20.40
N PHE A 198 -2.13 -5.30 -19.51
CA PHE A 198 -1.85 -6.15 -18.35
C PHE A 198 -2.99 -7.13 -18.04
N ILE A 199 -2.67 -8.15 -17.27
CA ILE A 199 -3.62 -9.12 -16.75
C ILE A 199 -4.04 -8.68 -15.34
N VAL A 200 -5.34 -8.65 -15.08
CA VAL A 200 -5.90 -8.40 -13.75
C VAL A 200 -6.22 -9.72 -13.08
N ALA A 201 -5.61 -9.99 -11.92
CA ALA A 201 -5.92 -11.12 -11.06
C ALA A 201 -6.76 -10.62 -9.87
N LEU A 202 -8.02 -11.06 -9.78
CA LEU A 202 -8.90 -10.72 -8.67
C LEU A 202 -8.79 -11.77 -7.57
N THR A 203 -8.56 -11.31 -6.35
CA THR A 203 -8.36 -12.17 -5.18
C THR A 203 -9.43 -11.97 -4.12
N GLY A 204 -9.68 -12.99 -3.32
CA GLY A 204 -10.63 -12.92 -2.22
C GLY A 204 -12.00 -12.39 -2.63
N SER A 205 -12.57 -11.48 -1.83
CA SER A 205 -13.89 -10.88 -2.05
C SER A 205 -13.84 -9.46 -2.64
N ILE A 206 -12.70 -9.04 -3.22
CA ILE A 206 -12.56 -7.70 -3.77
C ILE A 206 -13.61 -7.40 -4.86
N MET A 207 -14.21 -6.23 -4.81
CA MET A 207 -15.10 -5.73 -5.86
C MET A 207 -14.33 -4.75 -6.76
N THR A 208 -14.51 -4.88 -8.05
CA THR A 208 -13.86 -4.01 -9.04
C THR A 208 -14.43 -2.60 -9.08
N MET A 209 -15.65 -2.44 -8.59
CA MET A 209 -16.31 -1.14 -8.48
C MET A 209 -17.14 -1.14 -7.20
N PRO A 210 -16.70 -0.48 -6.10
CA PRO A 210 -17.52 -0.33 -4.90
C PRO A 210 -18.79 0.45 -5.24
N GLY A 211 -19.93 0.02 -4.69
CA GLY A 211 -21.20 0.73 -4.86
C GLY A 211 -21.11 2.15 -4.30
N LEU A 212 -21.63 3.11 -5.05
CA LEU A 212 -21.80 4.47 -4.55
C LEU A 212 -22.99 4.52 -3.59
N PRO A 213 -22.94 5.33 -2.51
CA PRO A 213 -24.07 5.49 -1.62
C PRO A 213 -25.25 6.11 -2.37
N LYS A 214 -26.49 5.73 -2.00
CA LYS A 214 -27.71 6.29 -2.60
C LYS A 214 -27.83 7.80 -2.41
N VAL A 215 -27.28 8.32 -1.30
CA VAL A 215 -27.17 9.75 -1.01
C VAL A 215 -25.69 10.10 -1.09
N PRO A 216 -25.28 10.92 -2.07
CA PRO A 216 -23.88 11.37 -2.19
C PRO A 216 -23.44 12.12 -0.93
N ALA A 217 -22.18 11.91 -0.49
CA ALA A 217 -21.61 12.65 0.63
C ALA A 217 -21.66 14.18 0.41
N ALA A 218 -21.54 14.61 -0.84
CA ALA A 218 -21.65 16.03 -1.23
C ALA A 218 -22.98 16.70 -0.81
N ASN A 219 -24.05 15.94 -0.64
CA ASN A 219 -25.35 16.50 -0.18
C ASN A 219 -25.30 16.97 1.28
N GLY A 220 -24.34 16.50 2.06
CA GLY A 220 -24.13 16.91 3.45
C GLY A 220 -23.04 17.98 3.62
N MET A 221 -22.36 18.38 2.53
CA MET A 221 -21.32 19.40 2.58
C MET A 221 -21.93 20.79 2.44
N ASP A 222 -21.54 21.69 3.32
CA ASP A 222 -21.97 23.10 3.26
C ASP A 222 -20.90 24.01 3.91
N ILE A 223 -21.04 25.32 3.62
CA ILE A 223 -20.23 26.38 4.24
C ILE A 223 -21.15 27.26 5.05
N LEU A 224 -20.93 27.30 6.35
CA LEU A 224 -21.70 28.17 7.25
C LEU A 224 -21.35 29.64 7.04
N SER A 225 -22.21 30.56 7.55
CA SER A 225 -22.01 32.00 7.41
C SER A 225 -20.73 32.54 8.02
N ASP A 226 -20.11 31.81 8.94
CA ASP A 226 -18.82 32.11 9.57
C ASP A 226 -17.62 31.52 8.80
N GLY A 227 -17.84 30.88 7.68
CA GLY A 227 -16.82 30.21 6.85
C GLY A 227 -16.47 28.78 7.30
N THR A 228 -17.14 28.25 8.32
CA THR A 228 -16.92 26.86 8.76
C THR A 228 -17.47 25.88 7.71
N ILE A 229 -16.63 24.94 7.27
CA ILE A 229 -17.01 23.86 6.37
C ILE A 229 -17.53 22.68 7.19
N ILE A 230 -18.72 22.16 6.84
CA ILE A 230 -19.33 20.98 7.46
C ILE A 230 -19.46 19.85 6.45
N GLY A 231 -19.59 18.61 6.94
CA GLY A 231 -19.82 17.42 6.11
C GLY A 231 -18.59 16.86 5.39
N LEU A 232 -17.38 17.28 5.75
CA LEU A 232 -16.11 16.75 5.24
C LEU A 232 -15.62 15.51 6.01
N SER A 233 -16.46 14.69 6.58
CA SER A 233 -16.05 13.53 7.41
C SER A 233 -15.38 12.42 6.61
#